data_bf259695f1d5cd945d9d806ef47550e4
#
_entry.id   bf259695f1d5cd945d9d806ef47550e4
#
_cell.length_a   1.000
_cell.length_b   1.000
_cell.length_c   1.000
_cell.angle_alpha   90.00
_cell.angle_beta   90.00
_cell.angle_gamma   90.00
#
_symmetry.space_group_name_H-M   'P 1'
#
loop_
_entity.id
_entity.type
_entity.pdbx_description
1 polymer ?
#
loop_
_entity_poly.entity_id
_entity_poly.type
_entity_poly.pdbx_seq_one_letter_code
_entity_poly.pdbx_strand_id
1 'polypeptide(L)'
;MKNEALIPAATVMMLRDTADGPEVFMVVRHHEIDFASGALVFPGGKVDPADFDSSLRAHCGSADVYDDKELALRIASIRESFEECGILLAREKGESDFISAARLQELEGWRDRFN
;
A
#
# COMPACT_ATOMS: atom_id res chain seq x y z
N MET A 1 27.01 2.56 -21.62
CA MET A 1 25.64 2.55 -21.14
C MET A 1 25.62 2.15 -19.68
N LYS A 2 25.11 3.02 -18.83
CA LYS A 2 25.01 2.69 -17.41
C LYS A 2 23.90 1.68 -17.18
N ASN A 3 24.24 0.58 -16.55
CA ASN A 3 23.24 -0.36 -16.04
C ASN A 3 22.68 0.24 -14.74
N GLU A 4 21.58 0.92 -14.85
CA GLU A 4 20.89 1.38 -13.64
C GLU A 4 20.10 0.21 -13.07
N ALA A 5 20.29 -0.05 -11.79
CA ALA A 5 19.51 -1.07 -11.11
C ALA A 5 18.05 -0.65 -11.09
N LEU A 6 17.15 -1.56 -11.42
CA LEU A 6 15.72 -1.33 -11.29
C LEU A 6 15.36 -1.24 -9.82
N ILE A 7 14.61 -0.22 -9.47
CA ILE A 7 14.12 -0.05 -8.11
C ILE A 7 12.72 -0.65 -8.04
N PRO A 8 12.52 -1.70 -7.22
CA PRO A 8 11.19 -2.29 -7.08
C PRO A 8 10.20 -1.28 -6.50
N ALA A 9 9.01 -1.24 -7.08
CA ALA A 9 7.94 -0.39 -6.63
C ALA A 9 6.61 -1.12 -6.78
N ALA A 10 5.64 -0.77 -5.95
CA ALA A 10 4.32 -1.36 -5.96
C ALA A 10 3.27 -0.29 -6.22
N THR A 11 2.24 -0.66 -6.95
CA THR A 11 1.08 0.20 -7.23
C THR A 11 -0.19 -0.59 -6.91
N VAL A 12 -1.17 0.07 -6.31
CA VAL A 12 -2.42 -0.57 -5.90
C VAL A 12 -3.59 0.05 -6.64
N MET A 13 -4.36 -0.79 -7.32
CA MET A 13 -5.64 -0.40 -7.89
C MET A 13 -6.74 -0.84 -6.92
N MET A 14 -7.21 0.09 -6.10
CA MET A 14 -8.31 -0.18 -5.16
C MET A 14 -9.64 0.03 -5.86
N LEU A 15 -10.45 -1.02 -5.90
CA LEU A 15 -11.74 -1.03 -6.58
C LEU A 15 -12.87 -1.16 -5.56
N ARG A 16 -13.99 -0.53 -5.86
CA ARG A 16 -15.23 -0.75 -5.12
C ARG A 16 -16.42 -0.79 -6.06
N ASP A 17 -17.42 -1.55 -5.67
CA ASP A 17 -18.68 -1.60 -6.42
C ASP A 17 -19.60 -0.48 -5.98
N THR A 18 -20.26 0.16 -6.96
CA THR A 18 -21.28 1.17 -6.70
C THR A 18 -22.51 0.86 -7.56
N ALA A 19 -23.63 1.55 -7.29
CA ALA A 19 -24.85 1.41 -8.07
C ALA A 19 -24.64 1.75 -9.55
N ASP A 20 -23.65 2.60 -9.85
CA ASP A 20 -23.34 3.04 -11.22
C ASP A 20 -22.20 2.24 -11.86
N GLY A 21 -21.72 1.19 -11.21
CA GLY A 21 -20.62 0.36 -11.66
C GLY A 21 -19.40 0.47 -10.77
N PRO A 22 -18.29 -0.20 -11.13
CA PRO A 22 -17.09 -0.17 -10.33
C PRO A 22 -16.39 1.19 -10.40
N GLU A 23 -15.79 1.59 -9.27
CA GLU A 23 -14.94 2.78 -9.17
C GLU A 23 -13.54 2.37 -8.80
N VAL A 24 -12.55 3.11 -9.28
CA VAL A 24 -11.15 2.95 -8.88
C VAL A 24 -10.69 4.17 -8.11
N PHE A 25 -9.96 3.92 -7.03
CA PHE A 25 -9.40 4.99 -6.20
C PHE A 25 -8.12 5.54 -6.82
N MET A 26 -8.04 6.86 -6.95
CA MET A 26 -6.85 7.54 -7.45
C MET A 26 -6.55 8.75 -6.59
N VAL A 27 -5.30 9.16 -6.57
CA VAL A 27 -4.85 10.34 -5.84
C VAL A 27 -4.17 11.31 -6.80
N VAL A 28 -4.18 12.59 -6.42
CA VAL A 28 -3.47 13.63 -7.18
C VAL A 28 -2.03 13.65 -6.72
N ARG A 29 -1.10 13.50 -7.65
CA ARG A 29 0.33 13.52 -7.36
C ARG A 29 0.74 14.89 -6.84
N HIS A 30 1.54 14.92 -5.78
CA HIS A 30 1.92 16.14 -5.08
C HIS A 30 2.71 17.10 -5.99
N HIS A 31 2.46 18.40 -5.83
CA HIS A 31 3.10 19.45 -6.65
C HIS A 31 4.62 19.50 -6.54
N GLU A 32 5.18 19.10 -5.40
CA GLU A 32 6.62 19.14 -5.16
C GLU A 32 7.38 18.00 -5.82
N ILE A 33 6.66 17.06 -6.41
CA ILE A 33 7.25 15.96 -7.16
C ILE A 33 7.37 16.40 -8.61
N ASP A 34 8.60 16.46 -9.12
CA ASP A 34 8.88 16.96 -10.47
C ASP A 34 8.21 16.14 -11.57
N PHE A 35 8.17 14.81 -11.40
CA PHE A 35 7.58 13.93 -12.39
C PHE A 35 6.06 13.83 -12.23
N ALA A 36 5.34 14.20 -13.30
CA ALA A 36 3.89 14.05 -13.37
C ALA A 36 3.13 14.76 -12.24
N SER A 37 3.65 15.89 -11.73
CA SER A 37 3.00 16.71 -10.72
C SER A 37 1.58 17.11 -11.18
N GLY A 38 0.60 16.92 -10.29
CA GLY A 38 -0.81 17.21 -10.59
C GLY A 38 -1.54 16.09 -11.31
N ALA A 39 -0.86 15.03 -11.75
CA ALA A 39 -1.51 13.91 -12.42
C ALA A 39 -2.29 13.02 -11.43
N LEU A 40 -3.35 12.41 -11.92
CA LEU A 40 -4.05 11.37 -11.18
C LEU A 40 -3.23 10.08 -11.28
N VAL A 41 -2.95 9.47 -10.12
CA VAL A 41 -2.15 8.25 -10.04
C VAL A 41 -2.79 7.27 -9.05
N PHE A 42 -2.47 5.99 -9.20
CA PHE A 42 -2.82 5.00 -8.19
C PHE A 42 -1.87 5.13 -6.99
N PRO A 43 -2.34 4.84 -5.77
CA PRO A 43 -1.45 4.78 -4.61
C PRO A 43 -0.32 3.78 -4.83
N GLY A 44 0.87 4.10 -4.32
CA GLY A 44 2.00 3.21 -4.43
C GLY A 44 3.31 3.91 -4.13
N GLY A 45 4.39 3.15 -4.22
CA GLY A 45 5.72 3.67 -3.99
C GLY A 45 6.78 2.59 -4.03
N LYS A 46 8.00 2.99 -3.72
CA LYS A 46 9.16 2.11 -3.73
C LYS A 46 9.12 1.13 -2.56
N VAL A 47 9.63 -0.07 -2.81
CA VAL A 47 9.85 -1.06 -1.75
C VAL A 47 10.96 -0.54 -0.84
N ASP A 48 10.71 -0.58 0.46
CA ASP A 48 11.67 -0.23 1.50
C ASP A 48 12.36 -1.51 1.99
N PRO A 49 13.63 -1.46 2.39
CA PRO A 49 14.29 -2.64 2.99
C PRO A 49 13.51 -3.24 4.15
N ALA A 50 12.81 -2.45 4.95
CA ALA A 50 11.98 -2.92 6.04
C ALA A 50 10.79 -3.79 5.57
N ASP A 51 10.38 -3.66 4.32
CA ASP A 51 9.29 -4.48 3.77
C ASP A 51 9.71 -5.95 3.61
N PHE A 52 11.01 -6.23 3.65
CA PHE A 52 11.57 -7.59 3.60
C PHE A 52 11.71 -8.24 4.99
N ASP A 53 11.35 -7.54 6.06
CA ASP A 53 11.49 -8.09 7.42
C ASP A 53 10.70 -9.39 7.54
N SER A 54 11.41 -10.47 7.90
CA SER A 54 10.81 -11.80 7.99
C SER A 54 9.72 -11.91 9.06
N SER A 55 9.76 -11.05 10.08
CA SER A 55 8.74 -11.04 11.12
C SER A 55 7.35 -10.65 10.59
N LEU A 56 7.30 -9.90 9.49
CA LEU A 56 6.04 -9.50 8.86
C LEU A 56 5.28 -10.68 8.25
N ARG A 57 6.01 -11.72 7.86
CA ARG A 57 5.41 -12.91 7.24
C ARG A 57 4.36 -13.56 8.15
N ALA A 58 4.57 -13.55 9.44
CA ALA A 58 3.63 -14.10 10.42
C ALA A 58 2.28 -13.36 10.45
N HIS A 59 2.25 -12.13 9.98
CA HIS A 59 1.05 -11.28 9.95
C HIS A 59 0.37 -11.26 8.58
N CYS A 60 0.88 -12.02 7.62
CA CYS A 60 0.35 -12.07 6.26
C CYS A 60 -0.39 -13.39 6.04
N GLY A 61 -1.67 -13.31 5.74
CA GLY A 61 -2.54 -14.49 5.62
C GLY A 61 -2.16 -15.47 4.52
N SER A 62 -1.48 -15.03 3.48
CA SER A 62 -1.11 -15.86 2.33
C SER A 62 0.39 -15.89 2.12
N ALA A 63 1.17 -15.72 3.17
CA ALA A 63 2.63 -15.61 3.07
C ALA A 63 3.29 -16.83 2.41
N ASP A 64 2.73 -18.02 2.62
CA ASP A 64 3.30 -19.27 2.10
C ASP A 64 3.24 -19.37 0.57
N VAL A 65 2.39 -18.56 -0.07
CA VAL A 65 2.20 -18.58 -1.52
C VAL A 65 3.25 -17.73 -2.24
N TYR A 66 3.86 -16.79 -1.53
CA TYR A 66 4.74 -15.79 -2.13
C TYR A 66 6.19 -15.95 -1.67
N ASP A 67 7.13 -15.77 -2.60
CA ASP A 67 8.54 -15.64 -2.24
C ASP A 67 8.77 -14.29 -1.54
N ASP A 68 9.98 -14.08 -1.04
CA ASP A 68 10.31 -12.88 -0.28
C ASP A 68 10.14 -11.60 -1.08
N LYS A 69 10.50 -11.61 -2.36
CA LYS A 69 10.38 -10.44 -3.23
C LYS A 69 8.92 -10.08 -3.49
N GLU A 70 8.10 -11.05 -3.83
CA GLU A 70 6.68 -10.84 -4.09
C GLU A 70 5.97 -10.37 -2.82
N LEU A 71 6.29 -10.97 -1.68
CA LEU A 71 5.70 -10.58 -0.41
C LEU A 71 6.09 -9.14 -0.05
N ALA A 72 7.36 -8.77 -0.25
CA ALA A 72 7.81 -7.40 0.01
C ALA A 72 7.08 -6.38 -0.86
N LEU A 73 6.81 -6.69 -2.12
CA LEU A 73 6.02 -5.83 -3.01
C LEU A 73 4.59 -5.65 -2.48
N ARG A 74 3.97 -6.71 -1.99
CA ARG A 74 2.63 -6.64 -1.41
C ARG A 74 2.60 -5.85 -0.11
N ILE A 75 3.59 -6.04 0.74
CA ILE A 75 3.74 -5.27 1.98
C ILE A 75 3.95 -3.78 1.68
N ALA A 76 4.80 -3.47 0.69
CA ALA A 76 5.02 -2.09 0.25
C ALA A 76 3.72 -1.44 -0.20
N SER A 77 2.87 -2.15 -0.94
CA SER A 77 1.61 -1.62 -1.40
C SER A 77 0.67 -1.27 -0.23
N ILE A 78 0.64 -2.12 0.79
CA ILE A 78 -0.17 -1.88 1.98
C ILE A 78 0.37 -0.68 2.77
N ARG A 79 1.67 -0.65 2.98
CA ARG A 79 2.34 0.43 3.70
C ARG A 79 2.14 1.78 3.01
N GLU A 80 2.42 1.84 1.72
CA GLU A 80 2.30 3.08 0.94
C GLU A 80 0.86 3.60 0.90
N SER A 81 -0.13 2.72 0.76
CA SER A 81 -1.53 3.13 0.78
C SER A 81 -1.91 3.77 2.12
N PHE A 82 -1.40 3.24 3.22
CA PHE A 82 -1.65 3.81 4.53
C PHE A 82 -0.92 5.15 4.71
N GLU A 83 0.35 5.21 4.33
CA GLU A 83 1.14 6.45 4.43
C GLU A 83 0.54 7.58 3.59
N GLU A 84 0.19 7.30 2.35
CA GLU A 84 -0.27 8.33 1.41
C GLU A 84 -1.73 8.72 1.60
N CYS A 85 -2.59 7.74 1.88
CA CYS A 85 -4.03 7.92 1.80
C CYS A 85 -4.76 7.66 3.11
N GLY A 86 -4.09 7.10 4.11
CA GLY A 86 -4.74 6.68 5.34
C GLY A 86 -5.64 5.47 5.18
N ILE A 87 -5.50 4.74 4.09
CA ILE A 87 -6.28 3.52 3.82
C ILE A 87 -5.42 2.31 4.17
N LEU A 88 -5.87 1.52 5.13
CA LEU A 88 -5.16 0.32 5.56
C LEU A 88 -5.84 -0.93 5.02
N LEU A 89 -5.19 -1.59 4.08
CA LEU A 89 -5.70 -2.81 3.46
C LEU A 89 -5.35 -4.02 4.35
N ALA A 90 -6.03 -4.09 5.49
CA ALA A 90 -5.78 -5.12 6.50
C ALA A 90 -7.08 -5.50 7.20
N ARG A 91 -7.03 -6.56 7.96
CA ARG A 91 -8.14 -7.03 8.78
C ARG A 91 -7.65 -7.36 10.17
N GLU A 92 -8.54 -7.28 11.15
CA GLU A 92 -8.24 -7.78 12.49
C GLU A 92 -8.08 -9.30 12.43
N LYS A 93 -7.25 -9.82 13.31
CA LYS A 93 -7.01 -11.26 13.38
C LYS A 93 -8.32 -11.99 13.63
N GLY A 94 -8.60 -12.97 12.78
CA GLY A 94 -9.82 -13.77 12.88
C GLY A 94 -11.04 -13.20 12.14
N GLU A 95 -10.94 -11.99 11.61
CA GLU A 95 -12.01 -11.38 10.83
C GLU A 95 -11.80 -11.60 9.33
N SER A 96 -12.89 -11.58 8.57
CA SER A 96 -12.85 -11.75 7.12
C SER A 96 -12.92 -10.43 6.35
N ASP A 97 -13.50 -9.40 6.96
CA ASP A 97 -13.66 -8.09 6.35
C ASP A 97 -12.47 -7.19 6.65
N PHE A 98 -12.28 -6.19 5.79
CA PHE A 98 -11.32 -5.13 6.07
C PHE A 98 -11.67 -4.41 7.37
N ILE A 99 -10.63 -3.88 8.01
CA ILE A 99 -10.74 -3.07 9.23
C ILE A 99 -11.83 -2.00 9.09
N SER A 100 -12.60 -1.79 10.16
CA SER A 100 -13.68 -0.80 10.17
C SER A 100 -13.16 0.63 10.10
N ALA A 101 -14.03 1.55 9.66
CA ALA A 101 -13.70 2.98 9.63
C ALA A 101 -13.34 3.51 11.02
N ALA A 102 -14.06 3.05 12.06
CA ALA A 102 -13.80 3.47 13.45
C ALA A 102 -12.42 3.00 13.92
N ARG A 103 -12.05 1.76 13.63
CA ARG A 103 -10.74 1.22 14.00
C ARG A 103 -9.62 1.91 13.21
N LEU A 104 -9.87 2.20 11.94
CA LEU A 104 -8.91 2.90 11.10
C LEU A 104 -8.63 4.30 11.66
N GLN A 105 -9.66 4.98 12.15
CA GLN A 105 -9.50 6.31 12.75
C GLN A 105 -8.61 6.24 14.00
N GLU A 106 -8.73 5.20 14.81
CA GLU A 106 -7.86 4.99 15.97
C GLU A 106 -6.39 4.83 15.58
N LEU A 107 -6.13 4.28 14.39
CA LEU A 107 -4.79 4.03 13.90
C LEU A 107 -4.19 5.22 13.16
N GLU A 108 -4.96 6.27 12.89
CA GLU A 108 -4.49 7.42 12.11
C GLU A 108 -3.24 8.07 12.71
N GLY A 109 -3.13 8.10 14.02
CA GLY A 109 -1.94 8.65 14.70
C GLY A 109 -0.65 7.90 14.42
N TRP A 110 -0.74 6.66 13.92
CA TRP A 110 0.43 5.87 13.57
C TRP A 110 0.99 6.21 12.21
N ARG A 111 0.21 6.89 11.37
CA ARG A 111 0.61 7.22 10.00
C ARG A 111 1.92 7.99 9.94
N ASP A 112 2.08 8.96 10.81
CA ASP A 112 3.28 9.80 10.84
C ASP A 112 4.55 9.04 11.21
N ARG A 113 4.40 7.87 11.82
CA ARG A 113 5.54 7.04 12.22
C ARG A 113 6.15 6.25 11.08
N PHE A 114 5.45 6.15 9.95
CA PHE A 114 5.97 5.45 8.77
C PHE A 114 6.84 6.33 7.89
N ASN A 115 6.83 7.61 8.14
CA ASN A 115 7.62 8.58 7.36
C ASN A 115 9.01 8.79 7.94
#